data_1cb27f703ac04b58bcd79714a2ec72eb
#
_entry.id   1cb27f703ac04b58bcd79714a2ec72eb
#
_cell.length_a   1.000
_cell.length_b   1.000
_cell.length_c   1.000
_cell.angle_alpha   90.00
_cell.angle_beta   90.00
_cell.angle_gamma   90.00
#
_symmetry.space_group_name_H-M   'P 1'
#
loop_
_entity.id
_entity.type
_entity.pdbx_description
1 polymer ?
#
loop_
_entity_poly.entity_id
_entity_poly.type
_entity_poly.pdbx_seq_one_letter_code
_entity_poly.pdbx_strand_id
1 'polypeptide(L)'
;MIGPPSHTQIWIAAGVTDLRRGFTGLSALVQAKLEQNPLSGQVFIFRGRRGDLIKLIWFDGDGLCLFAKRLERGRFIWPQATEGTVSLTRAQLSMLLEGIDWRRPERTWDPQLAV
;
A
#
# COMPACT_ATOMS: atom_id res chain seq x y z
N MET A 1 -0.59 8.77 10.88
CA MET A 1 -1.50 8.81 9.71
C MET A 1 -2.93 8.56 10.18
N ILE A 2 -3.84 9.39 9.77
CA ILE A 2 -5.27 9.09 9.94
C ILE A 2 -5.55 7.95 8.96
N GLY A 3 -5.81 6.77 9.49
CA GLY A 3 -5.97 5.59 8.66
C GLY A 3 -7.27 5.58 7.87
N PRO A 4 -7.35 4.75 6.83
CA PRO A 4 -8.59 4.55 6.09
C PRO A 4 -9.65 3.85 6.98
N PRO A 5 -10.94 3.93 6.62
CA PRO A 5 -12.00 3.20 7.33
C PRO A 5 -11.71 1.69 7.39
N SER A 6 -12.28 1.03 8.41
CA SER A 6 -11.95 -0.37 8.73
C SER A 6 -12.21 -1.39 7.62
N HIS A 7 -13.09 -1.08 6.66
CA HIS A 7 -13.42 -1.98 5.55
C HIS A 7 -12.77 -1.57 4.24
N THR A 8 -11.83 -0.64 4.28
CA THR A 8 -11.14 -0.17 3.08
C THR A 8 -10.20 -1.26 2.55
N GLN A 9 -10.30 -1.51 1.24
CA GLN A 9 -9.35 -2.37 0.54
C GLN A 9 -8.03 -1.63 0.36
N ILE A 10 -6.94 -2.36 0.55
CA ILE A 10 -5.58 -1.83 0.46
C ILE A 10 -4.81 -2.69 -0.53
N TRP A 11 -4.21 -2.06 -1.54
CA TRP A 11 -3.53 -2.74 -2.64
C TRP A 11 -2.13 -2.21 -2.84
N ILE A 12 -1.15 -3.11 -2.98
CA ILE A 12 0.17 -2.73 -3.49
C ILE A 12 0.20 -3.00 -4.99
N ALA A 13 0.52 -1.98 -5.77
CA ALA A 13 0.84 -2.16 -7.17
C ALA A 13 2.18 -2.91 -7.27
N ALA A 14 2.16 -4.07 -7.93
CA ALA A 14 3.36 -4.88 -8.08
C ALA A 14 4.37 -4.20 -9.00
N GLY A 15 5.65 -4.44 -8.73
CA GLY A 15 6.73 -3.86 -9.52
C GLY A 15 7.08 -2.43 -9.11
N VAL A 16 7.98 -1.83 -9.88
CA VAL A 16 8.53 -0.51 -9.60
C VAL A 16 7.72 0.56 -10.31
N THR A 17 7.44 1.65 -9.60
CA THR A 17 6.77 2.85 -10.14
C THR A 17 7.72 4.03 -10.06
N ASP A 18 7.66 4.91 -11.06
CA ASP A 18 8.37 6.20 -11.01
C ASP A 18 7.65 7.09 -9.99
N LEU A 19 8.22 7.21 -8.79
CA LEU A 19 7.62 7.97 -7.68
C LEU A 19 7.89 9.47 -7.73
N ARG A 20 8.42 10.00 -8.83
CA ARG A 20 8.38 11.44 -9.11
C ARG A 20 6.96 11.91 -9.38
N ARG A 21 6.06 10.98 -9.66
CA ARG A 21 4.64 11.24 -9.87
C ARG A 21 3.95 11.67 -8.57
N GLY A 22 3.04 12.61 -8.69
CA GLY A 22 2.18 13.06 -7.59
C GLY A 22 0.74 12.60 -7.78
N PHE A 23 -0.21 13.40 -7.29
CA PHE A 23 -1.64 13.08 -7.32
C PHE A 23 -2.15 12.65 -8.70
N THR A 24 -1.92 13.47 -9.72
CA THR A 24 -2.43 13.22 -11.06
C THR A 24 -1.78 12.00 -11.71
N GLY A 25 -0.46 11.91 -11.61
CA GLY A 25 0.28 10.80 -12.22
C GLY A 25 -0.05 9.45 -11.58
N LEU A 26 -0.16 9.39 -10.24
CA LEU A 26 -0.52 8.15 -9.54
C LEU A 26 -1.98 7.78 -9.79
N SER A 27 -2.90 8.76 -9.82
CA SER A 27 -4.30 8.51 -10.18
C SER A 27 -4.43 7.92 -11.58
N ALA A 28 -3.67 8.45 -12.53
CA ALA A 28 -3.66 7.93 -13.89
C ALA A 28 -3.16 6.48 -13.94
N LEU A 29 -2.18 6.12 -13.13
CA LEU A 29 -1.71 4.72 -13.02
C LEU A 29 -2.77 3.80 -12.43
N VAL A 30 -3.50 4.26 -11.41
CA VAL A 30 -4.60 3.47 -10.84
C VAL A 30 -5.63 3.14 -11.91
N GLN A 31 -6.01 4.13 -12.72
CA GLN A 31 -6.99 3.93 -13.80
C GLN A 31 -6.45 3.05 -14.93
N ALA A 32 -5.29 3.39 -15.46
CA ALA A 32 -4.78 2.77 -16.68
C ALA A 32 -4.11 1.43 -16.43
N LYS A 33 -3.35 1.28 -15.36
CA LYS A 33 -2.56 0.08 -15.08
C LYS A 33 -3.28 -0.89 -14.15
N LEU A 34 -3.93 -0.39 -13.12
CA LEU A 34 -4.62 -1.22 -12.14
C LEU A 34 -6.10 -1.41 -12.47
N GLU A 35 -6.62 -0.66 -13.44
CA GLU A 35 -8.02 -0.71 -13.87
C GLU A 35 -8.99 -0.50 -12.72
N GLN A 36 -8.61 0.40 -11.80
CA GLN A 36 -9.40 0.76 -10.63
C GLN A 36 -9.78 2.24 -10.66
N ASN A 37 -10.77 2.61 -9.87
CA ASN A 37 -11.15 4.00 -9.70
C ASN A 37 -10.35 4.61 -8.55
N PRO A 38 -9.48 5.62 -8.78
CA PRO A 38 -8.72 6.26 -7.71
C PRO A 38 -9.59 6.98 -6.69
N LEU A 39 -10.84 7.27 -7.01
CA LEU A 39 -11.80 7.92 -6.12
C LEU A 39 -12.72 6.92 -5.40
N SER A 40 -12.38 5.64 -5.42
CA SER A 40 -13.20 4.58 -4.82
C SER A 40 -13.11 4.52 -3.30
N GLY A 41 -12.15 5.21 -2.68
CA GLY A 41 -11.87 5.07 -1.25
C GLY A 41 -10.87 3.99 -0.93
N GLN A 42 -10.48 3.17 -1.90
CA GLN A 42 -9.43 2.17 -1.72
C GLN A 42 -8.05 2.83 -1.62
N VAL A 43 -7.14 2.19 -0.90
CA VAL A 43 -5.76 2.65 -0.78
C VAL A 43 -4.90 1.95 -1.81
N PHE A 44 -4.11 2.72 -2.54
CA PHE A 44 -3.17 2.20 -3.53
C PHE A 44 -1.75 2.58 -3.11
N ILE A 45 -0.87 1.58 -3.06
CA ILE A 45 0.50 1.69 -2.58
C ILE A 45 1.45 1.45 -3.75
N PHE A 46 2.46 2.30 -3.87
CA PHE A 46 3.46 2.23 -4.93
C PHE A 46 4.86 2.22 -4.35
N ARG A 47 5.76 1.45 -4.97
CA ARG A 47 7.17 1.37 -4.57
C ARG A 47 8.07 2.10 -5.56
N GLY A 48 9.09 2.77 -5.04
CA GLY A 48 10.17 3.31 -5.84
C GLY A 48 11.23 2.26 -6.18
N ARG A 49 12.11 2.61 -7.13
CA ARG A 49 13.15 1.71 -7.64
C ARG A 49 14.07 1.15 -6.56
N ARG A 50 14.48 2.01 -5.61
CA ARG A 50 15.42 1.61 -4.55
C ARG A 50 14.76 0.79 -3.43
N GLY A 51 13.44 0.76 -3.38
CA GLY A 51 12.70 0.05 -2.34
C GLY A 51 12.63 0.77 -0.99
N ASP A 52 13.21 1.95 -0.86
CA ASP A 52 13.22 2.75 0.36
C ASP A 52 12.17 3.86 0.39
N LEU A 53 11.48 4.08 -0.72
CA LEU A 53 10.43 5.08 -0.85
C LEU A 53 9.10 4.42 -1.16
N ILE A 54 8.08 4.80 -0.40
CA ILE A 54 6.70 4.34 -0.56
C ILE A 54 5.80 5.56 -0.75
N LYS A 55 4.83 5.45 -1.65
CA LYS A 55 3.74 6.42 -1.76
C LYS A 55 2.41 5.71 -1.71
N LEU A 56 1.48 6.30 -0.98
CA LEU A 56 0.10 5.84 -0.87
C LEU A 56 -0.82 6.93 -1.39
N ILE A 57 -1.87 6.55 -2.11
CA ILE A 57 -2.90 7.46 -2.58
C ILE A 57 -4.28 6.88 -2.24
N TRP A 58 -5.19 7.72 -1.74
CA TRP A 58 -6.58 7.33 -1.48
C TRP A 58 -7.48 8.55 -1.48
N PHE A 59 -8.76 8.32 -1.78
CA PHE A 59 -9.81 9.33 -1.71
C PHE A 59 -10.53 9.21 -0.37
N ASP A 60 -10.60 10.30 0.39
CA ASP A 60 -11.15 10.29 1.75
C ASP A 60 -12.63 10.73 1.83
N GLY A 61 -13.25 10.93 0.67
CA GLY A 61 -14.65 11.36 0.56
C GLY A 61 -14.80 12.74 -0.05
N ASP A 62 -13.84 13.62 0.11
CA ASP A 62 -13.86 14.95 -0.50
C ASP A 62 -12.54 15.35 -1.16
N GLY A 63 -11.49 14.63 -0.92
CA GLY A 63 -10.18 14.93 -1.48
C GLY A 63 -9.33 13.70 -1.70
N LEU A 64 -8.35 13.85 -2.59
CA LEU A 64 -7.36 12.84 -2.84
C LEU A 64 -6.17 13.06 -1.91
N CYS A 65 -5.85 12.05 -1.10
CA CYS A 65 -4.77 12.10 -0.13
C CYS A 65 -3.54 11.40 -0.67
N LEU A 66 -2.38 11.96 -0.40
CA LEU A 66 -1.09 11.39 -0.77
C LEU A 66 -0.19 11.35 0.45
N PHE A 67 0.32 10.17 0.76
CA PHE A 67 1.31 9.97 1.81
C PHE A 67 2.59 9.45 1.17
N ALA A 68 3.72 9.98 1.62
CA ALA A 68 5.03 9.51 1.16
C ALA A 68 5.94 9.31 2.36
N LYS A 69 6.70 8.21 2.35
CA LYS A 69 7.70 7.94 3.38
C LYS A 69 8.95 7.34 2.73
N ARG A 70 10.11 7.87 3.12
CA ARG A 70 11.39 7.30 2.75
C ARG A 70 12.11 6.85 4.01
N LEU A 71 12.54 5.58 4.03
CA LEU A 71 13.36 5.08 5.11
C LEU A 71 14.77 5.69 5.02
N GLU A 72 15.27 6.20 6.13
CA GLU A 72 16.64 6.72 6.20
C GLU A 72 17.68 5.59 6.09
N ARG A 73 17.31 4.39 6.53
CA ARG A 73 18.14 3.19 6.41
C ARG A 73 17.27 2.00 6.02
N GLY A 74 17.81 1.13 5.18
CA GLY A 74 17.15 -0.10 4.78
C GLY A 74 16.10 0.12 3.71
N ARG A 75 15.24 -0.86 3.57
CA ARG A 75 14.18 -0.90 2.56
C ARG A 75 12.90 -1.42 3.18
N PHE A 76 11.78 -1.01 2.61
CA PHE A 76 10.51 -1.67 2.88
C PHE A 76 10.55 -3.11 2.35
N ILE A 77 9.71 -3.96 2.91
CA ILE A 77 9.55 -5.34 2.41
C ILE A 77 8.47 -5.31 1.32
N TRP A 78 8.85 -5.65 0.11
CA TRP A 78 7.95 -5.63 -1.05
C TRP A 78 7.54 -7.03 -1.44
N PRO A 79 6.32 -7.20 -2.03
CA PRO A 79 5.93 -8.50 -2.57
C PRO A 79 6.87 -8.90 -3.72
N GLN A 80 7.03 -10.21 -3.92
CA GLN A 80 7.85 -10.73 -5.01
C GLN A 80 7.15 -10.65 -6.36
N ALA A 81 5.81 -10.48 -6.38
CA ALA A 81 5.06 -10.32 -7.61
C ALA A 81 5.56 -9.10 -8.40
N THR A 82 5.62 -9.21 -9.72
CA THR A 82 6.07 -8.15 -10.62
C THR A 82 4.93 -7.52 -11.42
N GLU A 83 3.75 -8.14 -11.40
CA GLU A 83 2.56 -7.67 -12.13
C GLU A 83 1.33 -7.74 -11.23
N GLY A 84 0.34 -6.91 -11.55
CA GLY A 84 -0.93 -6.87 -10.84
C GLY A 84 -0.86 -6.15 -9.52
N THR A 85 -1.65 -6.62 -8.57
CA THR A 85 -1.78 -6.03 -7.24
C THR A 85 -1.73 -7.11 -6.17
N VAL A 86 -1.28 -6.72 -4.98
CA VAL A 86 -1.30 -7.57 -3.79
C VAL A 86 -2.14 -6.88 -2.73
N SER A 87 -3.09 -7.61 -2.17
CA SER A 87 -3.99 -7.12 -1.12
C SER A 87 -3.31 -7.17 0.25
N LEU A 88 -3.54 -6.14 1.06
CA LEU A 88 -3.06 -6.06 2.44
C LEU A 88 -4.20 -5.86 3.41
N THR A 89 -4.03 -6.37 4.63
CA THR A 89 -4.83 -5.95 5.77
C THR A 89 -4.31 -4.64 6.32
N ARG A 90 -5.08 -3.99 7.20
CA ARG A 90 -4.62 -2.78 7.89
C ARG A 90 -3.38 -3.04 8.76
N ALA A 91 -3.35 -4.20 9.44
CA ALA A 91 -2.20 -4.58 10.24
C ALA A 91 -0.96 -4.76 9.37
N GLN A 92 -1.10 -5.38 8.20
CA GLN A 92 0.01 -5.53 7.25
C GLN A 92 0.48 -4.18 6.72
N LEU A 93 -0.42 -3.25 6.45
CA LEU A 93 -0.05 -1.89 6.04
C LEU A 93 0.80 -1.21 7.13
N SER A 94 0.39 -1.32 8.39
CA SER A 94 1.16 -0.75 9.50
C SER A 94 2.56 -1.34 9.57
N MET A 95 2.70 -2.66 9.43
CA MET A 95 4.01 -3.33 9.39
C MET A 95 4.84 -2.87 8.20
N LEU A 96 4.24 -2.81 7.01
CA LEU A 96 4.93 -2.33 5.81
C LEU A 96 5.52 -0.94 6.03
N LEU A 97 4.72 -0.01 6.58
CA LEU A 97 5.14 1.38 6.80
C LEU A 97 6.25 1.51 7.83
N GLU A 98 6.38 0.56 8.74
CA GLU A 98 7.46 0.53 9.74
C GLU A 98 8.70 -0.25 9.28
N GLY A 99 8.68 -0.79 8.07
CA GLY A 99 9.78 -1.61 7.58
C GLY A 99 9.84 -3.00 8.20
N ILE A 100 8.72 -3.49 8.70
CA ILE A 100 8.59 -4.82 9.31
C ILE A 100 8.08 -5.79 8.25
N ASP A 101 8.55 -7.03 8.28
CA ASP A 101 8.08 -8.06 7.35
C ASP A 101 6.62 -8.39 7.64
N TRP A 102 5.76 -8.02 6.72
CA TRP A 102 4.31 -8.17 6.79
C TRP A 102 3.79 -9.42 6.04
N ARG A 103 4.67 -10.12 5.32
CA ARG A 103 4.25 -11.16 4.37
C ARG A 103 3.68 -12.39 5.05
N ARG A 104 4.15 -12.70 6.27
CA ARG A 104 3.70 -13.85 7.06
C ARG A 104 3.45 -13.47 8.50
N PRO A 105 2.44 -12.63 8.77
CA PRO A 105 2.14 -12.25 10.14
C PRO A 105 1.61 -13.46 10.91
N GLU A 106 2.15 -13.68 12.11
CA GLU A 106 1.70 -14.72 13.01
C GLU A 106 0.82 -14.12 14.10
N ARG A 107 -0.34 -14.75 14.31
CA ARG A 107 -1.21 -14.39 15.43
C ARG A 107 -0.78 -15.17 16.65
N THR A 108 -0.69 -14.51 17.80
CA THR A 108 -0.39 -15.16 19.07
C THR A 108 -1.57 -15.98 19.58
N TRP A 109 -2.76 -15.71 19.07
CA TRP A 109 -3.97 -16.46 19.39
C TRP A 109 -4.87 -16.55 18.16
N ASP A 110 -5.36 -17.75 17.89
CA ASP A 110 -6.30 -18.02 16.81
C ASP A 110 -7.52 -18.76 17.38
N PRO A 111 -8.72 -18.14 17.35
CA PRO A 111 -9.93 -18.76 17.88
C PRO A 111 -10.29 -20.09 17.21
N GLN A 112 -9.87 -20.31 15.96
CA GLN A 112 -10.15 -21.56 15.24
C GLN A 112 -9.25 -22.70 15.70
N LEU A 113 -8.07 -22.38 16.25
CA LEU A 113 -7.12 -23.36 16.77
C LEU A 113 -7.21 -23.51 18.28
N ALA A 114 -7.95 -22.64 18.97
CA ALA A 114 -8.14 -22.70 20.41
C ALA A 114 -9.07 -23.90 20.73
N VAL A 115 -8.63 -24.73 21.63
CA VAL A 115 -9.36 -25.92 22.07
C VAL A 115 -9.96 -25.66 23.43
#